data_bd189d47f279e4fb19717a8b8dd6a8e2
#
_entry.id   bd189d47f279e4fb19717a8b8dd6a8e2
#
_cell.length_a   1.000
_cell.length_b   1.000
_cell.length_c   1.000
_cell.angle_alpha   90.00
_cell.angle_beta   90.00
_cell.angle_gamma   90.00
#
_symmetry.space_group_name_H-M   'P 1'
#
loop_
_entity.id
_entity.type
_entity.pdbx_description
1 polymer ?
#
loop_
_entity_poly.entity_id
_entity_poly.type
_entity_poly.pdbx_seq_one_letter_code
_entity_poly.pdbx_strand_id
1 'polypeptide(L)'
;MKICTISYKNENSTTNSVNEKLRTQIIAQILEGKLDGLIQQIINNEGSGIILDEENALHQINSLSHQKNDINYVSVSLDECEELIRSTYNINDEELIIYKIEYKVDVYNIPIIEYVLFNQNGSKLLNLSICDNLKVEYNIPVSINEKEVYKHDPSSEFYNDECTKYPAEGNVDMTLYDRKNEFNNQNLSLCESKCEFKGYNSSNSRAICDCNIKSDMTFSEDDINKGSLISQIQSEKSSSNLGITKCGNVLSSGEQIKSNGGFYSLLLIIIVFIIVFILFCIKGKSMLEQKIDDVIYKKFDRNEKKEKVKNKNDIY
;
A
#
# COMPACT_ATOMS: atom_id res chain seq x y z
N MET A 1 36.12 12.83 -9.80
CA MET A 1 34.72 12.65 -9.39
C MET A 1 33.87 13.51 -10.31
N LYS A 2 33.12 12.90 -11.25
CA LYS A 2 32.24 13.66 -12.16
C LYS A 2 30.91 13.85 -11.47
N ILE A 3 30.61 15.08 -11.08
CA ILE A 3 29.28 15.47 -10.59
C ILE A 3 28.38 15.53 -11.83
N CYS A 4 27.43 14.62 -11.94
CA CYS A 4 26.41 14.68 -12.98
C CYS A 4 25.31 15.64 -12.51
N THR A 5 25.28 16.85 -13.05
CA THR A 5 24.18 17.80 -12.89
C THR A 5 23.05 17.41 -13.82
N ILE A 6 21.92 16.98 -13.27
CA ILE A 6 20.67 16.82 -14.02
C ILE A 6 19.89 18.12 -13.90
N SER A 7 19.73 18.81 -15.03
CA SER A 7 18.99 20.06 -15.14
C SER A 7 17.49 19.82 -15.11
N TYR A 8 16.84 20.27 -14.07
CA TYR A 8 15.38 20.28 -13.92
C TYR A 8 14.80 21.50 -14.66
N LYS A 9 13.85 21.28 -15.56
CA LYS A 9 13.07 22.33 -16.22
C LYS A 9 11.64 22.30 -15.65
N ASN A 10 11.45 22.97 -14.52
CA ASN A 10 10.15 23.46 -14.08
C ASN A 10 10.35 24.67 -13.16
N GLU A 11 9.36 25.47 -12.94
CA GLU A 11 9.42 26.78 -12.28
C GLU A 11 9.92 26.78 -10.82
N ASN A 12 10.19 25.59 -10.23
CA ASN A 12 10.90 25.39 -8.96
C ASN A 12 12.44 25.26 -9.11
N SER A 13 12.99 25.56 -10.29
CA SER A 13 14.42 25.33 -10.59
C SER A 13 15.39 26.23 -9.81
N THR A 14 14.92 27.34 -9.28
CA THR A 14 15.76 28.26 -8.48
C THR A 14 15.93 27.77 -7.05
N THR A 15 14.91 27.20 -6.43
CA THR A 15 14.95 26.71 -5.04
C THR A 15 15.79 25.43 -4.91
N ASN A 16 15.66 24.49 -5.85
CA ASN A 16 16.48 23.27 -5.86
C ASN A 16 17.97 23.60 -6.03
N SER A 17 18.32 24.58 -6.89
CA SER A 17 19.71 25.00 -7.09
C SER A 17 20.30 25.69 -5.84
N VAL A 18 19.50 26.38 -5.05
CA VAL A 18 19.93 27.02 -3.80
C VAL A 18 20.22 25.97 -2.74
N ASN A 19 19.33 25.00 -2.56
CA ASN A 19 19.51 23.90 -1.60
C ASN A 19 20.72 23.03 -1.95
N GLU A 20 20.93 22.73 -3.23
CA GLU A 20 22.10 21.99 -3.70
C GLU A 20 23.40 22.75 -3.43
N LYS A 21 23.41 24.05 -3.65
CA LYS A 21 24.57 24.90 -3.36
C LYS A 21 24.85 24.94 -1.86
N LEU A 22 23.82 25.13 -1.02
CA LEU A 22 23.95 25.13 0.42
C LEU A 22 24.45 23.78 0.94
N ARG A 23 23.88 22.67 0.45
CA ARG A 23 24.33 21.31 0.73
C ARG A 23 25.83 21.14 0.47
N THR A 24 26.27 21.52 -0.73
CA THR A 24 27.68 21.40 -1.14
C THR A 24 28.58 22.25 -0.24
N GLN A 25 28.13 23.46 0.14
CA GLN A 25 28.87 24.33 1.03
C GLN A 25 29.01 23.75 2.44
N ILE A 26 27.93 23.21 3.00
CA ILE A 26 27.94 22.58 4.34
C ILE A 26 28.91 21.37 4.34
N ILE A 27 28.80 20.49 3.37
CA ILE A 27 29.69 19.32 3.25
C ILE A 27 31.15 19.77 3.14
N ALA A 28 31.43 20.78 2.34
CA ALA A 28 32.80 21.34 2.24
C ALA A 28 33.29 21.91 3.56
N GLN A 29 32.46 22.67 4.30
CA GLN A 29 32.81 23.23 5.59
C GLN A 29 33.09 22.16 6.65
N ILE A 30 32.35 21.05 6.64
CA ILE A 30 32.62 19.90 7.52
C ILE A 30 33.98 19.30 7.17
N LEU A 31 34.22 18.98 5.90
CA LEU A 31 35.47 18.36 5.44
C LEU A 31 36.71 19.25 5.63
N GLU A 32 36.55 20.55 5.57
CA GLU A 32 37.63 21.55 5.82
C GLU A 32 37.87 21.82 7.32
N GLY A 33 37.12 21.16 8.22
CA GLY A 33 37.23 21.34 9.67
C GLY A 33 36.72 22.69 10.20
N LYS A 34 35.98 23.44 9.37
CA LYS A 34 35.45 24.76 9.79
C LYS A 34 34.34 24.64 10.84
N LEU A 35 33.74 23.46 10.96
CA LEU A 35 32.67 23.17 11.94
C LEU A 35 33.14 22.29 13.10
N ASP A 36 34.43 21.99 13.22
CA ASP A 36 34.97 21.07 14.24
C ASP A 36 34.54 21.43 15.66
N GLY A 37 34.59 22.71 16.02
CA GLY A 37 34.18 23.17 17.34
C GLY A 37 32.70 22.91 17.65
N LEU A 38 31.84 23.02 16.65
CA LEU A 38 30.41 22.72 16.77
C LEU A 38 30.16 21.20 16.80
N ILE A 39 30.88 20.45 15.99
CA ILE A 39 30.80 18.97 15.98
C ILE A 39 31.23 18.42 17.33
N GLN A 40 32.29 18.94 17.95
CA GLN A 40 32.71 18.50 19.28
C GLN A 40 31.65 18.82 20.35
N GLN A 41 30.96 19.95 20.28
CA GLN A 41 29.84 20.24 21.18
C GLN A 41 28.69 19.24 21.04
N ILE A 42 28.36 18.85 19.80
CA ILE A 42 27.34 17.82 19.52
C ILE A 42 27.75 16.48 20.15
N ILE A 43 29.02 16.06 19.94
CA ILE A 43 29.54 14.78 20.47
C ILE A 43 29.53 14.77 22.01
N ASN A 44 29.89 15.86 22.62
CA ASN A 44 29.95 15.96 24.08
C ASN A 44 28.58 16.14 24.76
N ASN A 45 27.49 16.04 24.02
CA ASN A 45 26.11 16.26 24.51
C ASN A 45 25.86 17.69 25.02
N GLU A 46 26.69 18.64 24.67
CA GLU A 46 26.58 20.04 25.13
C GLU A 46 25.61 20.88 24.28
N GLY A 47 25.00 20.27 23.25
CA GLY A 47 24.06 20.94 22.36
C GLY A 47 23.11 19.98 21.59
N SER A 48 21.92 20.48 21.30
CA SER A 48 21.10 19.91 20.18
C SER A 48 21.87 20.14 18.90
N GLY A 49 21.79 19.20 17.94
CA GLY A 49 22.47 19.31 16.65
C GLY A 49 22.28 20.67 15.97
N ILE A 50 23.08 20.97 14.97
CA ILE A 50 22.97 22.21 14.18
C ILE A 50 21.77 22.06 13.26
N ILE A 51 20.85 23.02 13.32
CA ILE A 51 19.64 23.04 12.50
C ILE A 51 19.59 24.34 11.72
N LEU A 52 19.46 24.23 10.39
CA LEU A 52 19.21 25.36 9.51
C LEU A 52 17.86 25.10 8.82
N ASP A 53 16.86 25.88 9.17
CA ASP A 53 15.51 25.78 8.63
C ASP A 53 15.38 26.76 7.46
N GLU A 54 15.34 26.24 6.26
CA GLU A 54 15.09 26.95 5.02
C GLU A 54 13.63 26.76 4.58
N GLU A 55 13.17 27.58 3.65
CA GLU A 55 11.77 27.58 3.19
C GLU A 55 11.31 26.18 2.74
N ASN A 56 12.15 25.47 2.00
CA ASN A 56 11.80 24.18 1.38
C ASN A 56 12.62 22.99 1.89
N ALA A 57 13.56 23.21 2.80
CA ALA A 57 14.41 22.16 3.32
C ALA A 57 14.91 22.47 4.73
N LEU A 58 15.00 21.44 5.55
CA LEU A 58 15.61 21.48 6.86
C LEU A 58 16.96 20.75 6.80
N HIS A 59 18.04 21.47 7.07
CA HIS A 59 19.40 20.91 7.14
C HIS A 59 19.76 20.66 8.59
N GLN A 60 20.22 19.46 8.88
CA GLN A 60 20.56 19.05 10.23
C GLN A 60 21.92 18.35 10.29
N ILE A 61 22.80 18.78 11.19
CA ILE A 61 24.05 18.08 11.53
C ILE A 61 23.89 17.59 12.96
N ASN A 62 24.05 16.30 13.18
CA ASN A 62 23.93 15.71 14.50
C ASN A 62 24.87 14.49 14.63
N SER A 63 25.03 13.96 15.84
CA SER A 63 25.57 12.63 15.98
C SER A 63 24.52 11.58 15.62
N LEU A 64 24.98 10.46 15.08
CA LEU A 64 24.08 9.39 14.65
C LEU A 64 23.28 8.81 15.83
N SER A 65 23.86 8.75 17.01
CA SER A 65 23.18 8.27 18.21
C SER A 65 22.20 9.31 18.80
N HIS A 66 22.60 10.59 18.86
CA HIS A 66 21.81 11.62 19.52
C HIS A 66 20.57 12.03 18.74
N GLN A 67 20.58 11.97 17.40
CA GLN A 67 19.41 12.29 16.58
C GLN A 67 18.18 11.42 16.92
N LYS A 68 18.40 10.21 17.45
CA LYS A 68 17.31 9.30 17.86
C LYS A 68 16.48 9.85 19.01
N ASN A 69 17.03 10.75 19.81
CA ASN A 69 16.38 11.36 20.96
C ASN A 69 15.57 12.62 20.58
N ASP A 70 15.79 13.16 19.39
CA ASP A 70 15.09 14.35 18.93
C ASP A 70 13.71 13.99 18.40
N ILE A 71 12.67 14.39 19.15
CA ILE A 71 11.28 14.02 18.84
C ILE A 71 10.66 14.83 17.71
N ASN A 72 11.27 15.93 17.30
CA ASN A 72 10.69 16.86 16.32
C ASN A 72 11.12 16.60 14.88
N TYR A 73 12.20 15.86 14.70
CA TYR A 73 12.82 15.63 13.40
C TYR A 73 12.90 14.14 13.07
N VAL A 74 13.04 13.83 11.80
CA VAL A 74 13.23 12.44 11.36
C VAL A 74 14.55 11.92 11.92
N SER A 75 14.54 10.70 12.47
CA SER A 75 15.77 9.99 12.81
C SER A 75 16.02 8.84 11.85
N VAL A 76 17.30 8.62 11.56
CA VAL A 76 17.78 7.55 10.68
C VAL A 76 18.53 6.52 11.51
N SER A 77 18.09 5.26 11.50
CA SER A 77 18.82 4.13 12.09
C SER A 77 19.43 3.29 10.97
N LEU A 78 20.73 3.09 11.04
CA LEU A 78 21.46 2.36 10.00
C LEU A 78 21.59 0.87 10.29
N ASP A 79 21.38 0.46 11.54
CA ASP A 79 21.42 -0.91 12.02
C ASP A 79 22.62 -1.73 11.46
N GLU A 80 22.39 -2.77 10.68
CA GLU A 80 23.45 -3.60 10.08
C GLU A 80 24.43 -2.81 9.20
N CYS A 81 23.96 -1.74 8.57
CA CYS A 81 24.80 -0.86 7.76
C CYS A 81 25.82 -0.09 8.64
N GLU A 82 25.42 0.33 9.85
CA GLU A 82 26.36 0.99 10.77
C GLU A 82 27.50 0.06 11.15
N GLU A 83 27.20 -1.21 11.47
CA GLU A 83 28.21 -2.22 11.79
C GLU A 83 29.18 -2.44 10.60
N LEU A 84 28.64 -2.51 9.39
CA LEU A 84 29.43 -2.69 8.18
C LEU A 84 30.34 -1.47 7.90
N ILE A 85 29.84 -0.25 8.08
CA ILE A 85 30.61 0.99 7.97
C ILE A 85 31.75 0.97 9.00
N ARG A 86 31.45 0.73 10.27
CA ARG A 86 32.41 0.69 11.36
C ARG A 86 33.52 -0.31 11.09
N SER A 87 33.19 -1.51 10.65
CA SER A 87 34.18 -2.54 10.31
C SER A 87 35.02 -2.17 9.10
N THR A 88 34.43 -1.59 8.04
CA THR A 88 35.12 -1.24 6.79
C THR A 88 36.12 -0.10 6.99
N TYR A 89 35.76 0.87 7.82
CA TYR A 89 36.58 2.06 8.07
C TYR A 89 37.44 1.95 9.32
N ASN A 90 37.40 0.81 10.03
CA ASN A 90 38.07 0.59 11.32
C ASN A 90 37.73 1.64 12.37
N ILE A 91 36.44 1.99 12.45
CA ILE A 91 35.88 2.91 13.44
C ILE A 91 35.35 2.07 14.60
N ASN A 92 35.96 2.15 15.77
CA ASN A 92 35.53 1.41 16.93
C ASN A 92 34.34 2.11 17.62
N ASP A 93 34.58 2.69 18.80
CA ASP A 93 33.55 3.32 19.62
C ASP A 93 33.36 4.82 19.32
N GLU A 94 33.96 5.32 18.26
CA GLU A 94 33.85 6.72 17.86
C GLU A 94 32.42 7.05 17.38
N GLU A 95 31.93 8.22 17.75
CA GLU A 95 30.62 8.71 17.31
C GLU A 95 30.65 9.05 15.82
N LEU A 96 29.64 8.65 15.07
CA LEU A 96 29.46 9.03 13.66
C LEU A 96 28.64 10.32 13.57
N ILE A 97 29.02 11.20 12.66
CA ILE A 97 28.31 12.43 12.36
C ILE A 97 27.43 12.21 11.14
N ILE A 98 26.15 12.55 11.29
CA ILE A 98 25.20 12.56 10.20
C ILE A 98 24.87 14.01 9.80
N TYR A 99 24.98 14.30 8.51
CA TYR A 99 24.37 15.47 7.93
C TYR A 99 23.17 15.05 7.11
N LYS A 100 22.00 15.54 7.46
CA LYS A 100 20.71 15.15 6.91
C LYS A 100 19.96 16.36 6.38
N ILE A 101 19.22 16.17 5.30
CA ILE A 101 18.32 17.15 4.71
C ILE A 101 16.92 16.55 4.65
N GLU A 102 15.95 17.25 5.20
CA GLU A 102 14.54 16.93 5.13
C GLU A 102 13.86 17.92 4.18
N TYR A 103 13.56 17.49 2.95
CA TYR A 103 12.89 18.34 1.97
C TYR A 103 11.40 18.39 2.25
N LYS A 104 10.87 19.60 2.43
CA LYS A 104 9.45 19.87 2.59
C LYS A 104 8.80 19.89 1.20
N VAL A 105 8.01 18.89 0.88
CA VAL A 105 7.34 18.76 -0.42
C VAL A 105 5.85 18.91 -0.22
N ASP A 106 5.23 19.94 -0.82
CA ASP A 106 3.80 20.26 -0.67
C ASP A 106 2.85 19.10 -1.04
N VAL A 107 3.33 18.18 -1.87
CA VAL A 107 2.54 17.02 -2.33
C VAL A 107 2.52 15.89 -1.30
N TYR A 108 3.46 15.87 -0.36
CA TYR A 108 3.59 14.82 0.65
C TYR A 108 3.35 15.37 2.04
N ASN A 109 2.71 14.57 2.90
CA ASN A 109 2.56 14.90 4.32
C ASN A 109 3.86 14.62 5.12
N ILE A 110 4.86 14.05 4.46
CA ILE A 110 6.15 13.65 5.03
C ILE A 110 7.29 14.27 4.22
N PRO A 111 8.43 14.56 4.86
CA PRO A 111 9.61 15.04 4.14
C PRO A 111 10.27 13.91 3.32
N ILE A 112 10.98 14.30 2.26
CA ILE A 112 11.94 13.43 1.59
C ILE A 112 13.30 13.62 2.26
N ILE A 113 14.00 12.52 2.54
CA ILE A 113 15.19 12.53 3.37
C ILE A 113 16.40 12.17 2.55
N GLU A 114 17.44 13.01 2.61
CA GLU A 114 18.79 12.73 2.15
C GLU A 114 19.77 12.84 3.31
N TYR A 115 20.82 12.04 3.30
CA TYR A 115 21.85 12.10 4.34
C TYR A 115 23.18 11.60 3.87
N VAL A 116 24.23 12.06 4.52
CA VAL A 116 25.60 11.56 4.41
C VAL A 116 26.20 11.40 5.79
N LEU A 117 27.18 10.53 5.91
CA LEU A 117 27.87 10.22 7.14
C LEU A 117 29.33 10.65 7.08
N PHE A 118 29.83 11.10 8.20
CA PHE A 118 31.22 11.43 8.42
C PHE A 118 31.74 10.66 9.64
N ASN A 119 33.06 10.47 9.69
CA ASN A 119 33.71 10.04 10.90
C ASN A 119 33.59 11.12 11.99
N GLN A 120 33.93 10.78 13.23
CA GLN A 120 33.77 11.64 14.41
C GLN A 120 34.33 13.06 14.24
N ASN A 121 35.46 13.20 13.54
CA ASN A 121 36.12 14.49 13.32
C ASN A 121 35.59 15.25 12.09
N GLY A 122 34.61 14.73 11.36
CA GLY A 122 34.10 15.34 10.12
C GLY A 122 35.09 15.29 8.95
N SER A 123 36.32 14.84 9.16
CA SER A 123 37.40 14.91 8.18
C SER A 123 37.26 13.93 7.00
N LYS A 124 36.38 12.93 7.13
CA LYS A 124 36.21 11.90 6.12
C LYS A 124 34.74 11.59 5.90
N LEU A 125 34.31 11.73 4.65
CA LEU A 125 32.98 11.26 4.18
C LEU A 125 33.01 9.73 4.05
N LEU A 126 32.02 9.06 4.64
CA LEU A 126 31.86 7.62 4.61
C LEU A 126 31.00 7.23 3.41
N ASN A 127 31.44 6.22 2.65
CA ASN A 127 30.71 5.78 1.47
C ASN A 127 29.59 4.79 1.87
N LEU A 128 28.35 5.18 1.63
CA LEU A 128 27.17 4.37 1.91
C LEU A 128 26.91 3.27 0.86
N SER A 129 27.56 3.30 -0.30
CA SER A 129 27.37 2.28 -1.34
C SER A 129 27.80 0.86 -0.90
N ILE A 130 28.58 0.75 0.17
CA ILE A 130 28.91 -0.55 0.77
C ILE A 130 27.70 -1.26 1.36
N CYS A 131 26.64 -0.51 1.61
CA CYS A 131 25.38 -0.98 2.23
C CYS A 131 24.23 -1.10 1.21
N ASP A 132 24.45 -1.04 -0.09
CA ASP A 132 23.38 -0.97 -1.12
C ASP A 132 22.32 -2.06 -1.03
N ASN A 133 22.64 -3.21 -0.42
CA ASN A 133 21.70 -4.32 -0.25
C ASN A 133 21.03 -4.36 1.14
N LEU A 134 21.34 -3.39 1.99
CA LEU A 134 20.78 -3.30 3.34
C LEU A 134 19.66 -2.25 3.37
N LYS A 135 18.81 -2.36 4.37
CA LYS A 135 17.77 -1.36 4.65
C LYS A 135 18.17 -0.50 5.83
N VAL A 136 17.59 0.68 5.87
CA VAL A 136 17.71 1.63 6.98
C VAL A 136 16.32 1.99 7.47
N GLU A 137 16.20 2.24 8.75
CA GLU A 137 14.94 2.62 9.36
C GLU A 137 14.85 4.13 9.51
N TYR A 138 13.77 4.71 8.98
CA TYR A 138 13.41 6.10 9.24
C TYR A 138 12.28 6.15 10.27
N ASN A 139 12.49 6.94 11.33
CA ASN A 139 11.48 7.22 12.33
C ASN A 139 10.96 8.65 12.11
N ILE A 140 9.80 8.78 11.49
CA ILE A 140 9.22 10.05 11.02
C ILE A 140 8.23 10.57 12.05
N PRO A 141 8.43 11.76 12.63
CA PRO A 141 7.49 12.36 13.56
C PRO A 141 6.20 12.72 12.83
N VAL A 142 5.10 12.11 13.22
CA VAL A 142 3.78 12.35 12.64
C VAL A 142 2.70 12.04 13.67
N SER A 143 1.70 12.93 13.78
CA SER A 143 0.57 12.69 14.66
C SER A 143 -0.61 12.14 13.86
N ILE A 144 -0.92 10.88 14.11
CA ILE A 144 -2.07 10.21 13.50
C ILE A 144 -2.95 9.58 14.58
N ASN A 145 -4.21 9.33 14.23
CA ASN A 145 -5.11 8.60 15.10
C ASN A 145 -4.73 7.11 15.13
N GLU A 146 -4.39 6.58 16.30
CA GLU A 146 -4.03 5.16 16.46
C GLU A 146 -5.06 4.18 15.91
N LYS A 147 -6.35 4.53 15.99
CA LYS A 147 -7.43 3.70 15.45
C LYS A 147 -7.47 3.66 13.92
N GLU A 148 -6.73 4.55 13.27
CA GLU A 148 -6.70 4.69 11.80
C GLU A 148 -5.35 4.35 11.19
N VAL A 149 -4.40 3.84 11.98
CA VAL A 149 -3.05 3.41 11.51
C VAL A 149 -3.15 2.48 10.30
N TYR A 150 -4.16 1.60 10.28
CA TYR A 150 -4.39 0.67 9.16
C TYR A 150 -4.66 1.36 7.82
N LYS A 151 -5.14 2.63 7.83
CA LYS A 151 -5.35 3.43 6.60
C LYS A 151 -4.04 3.95 6.02
N HIS A 152 -2.98 3.99 6.81
CA HIS A 152 -1.65 4.44 6.38
C HIS A 152 -0.74 3.29 5.94
N ASP A 153 -1.19 2.05 6.10
CA ASP A 153 -0.46 0.84 5.72
C ASP A 153 -1.03 0.23 4.43
N PRO A 154 -0.33 0.36 3.28
CA PRO A 154 -0.77 -0.24 2.02
C PRO A 154 -0.92 -1.77 2.07
N SER A 155 -0.23 -2.44 3.01
CA SER A 155 -0.29 -3.89 3.19
C SER A 155 -1.44 -4.35 4.08
N SER A 156 -2.15 -3.41 4.74
CA SER A 156 -3.25 -3.73 5.66
C SER A 156 -4.42 -4.42 4.96
N GLU A 157 -5.22 -5.15 5.73
CA GLU A 157 -6.46 -5.76 5.23
C GLU A 157 -7.42 -4.72 4.64
N PHE A 158 -7.35 -3.47 5.11
CA PHE A 158 -8.14 -2.36 4.57
C PHE A 158 -7.96 -2.19 3.05
N TYR A 159 -6.76 -2.42 2.52
CA TYR A 159 -6.46 -2.29 1.09
C TYR A 159 -6.37 -3.62 0.34
N ASN A 160 -6.38 -4.75 1.05
CA ASN A 160 -6.11 -6.07 0.44
C ASN A 160 -7.22 -7.09 0.66
N ASP A 161 -8.16 -6.87 1.61
CA ASP A 161 -9.29 -7.75 1.82
C ASP A 161 -10.58 -7.17 1.23
N GLU A 162 -11.13 -7.87 0.23
CA GLU A 162 -12.42 -7.55 -0.40
C GLU A 162 -13.61 -7.88 0.51
N CYS A 163 -13.42 -8.75 1.49
CA CYS A 163 -14.49 -9.35 2.29
C CYS A 163 -14.76 -8.62 3.61
N THR A 164 -13.76 -7.89 4.12
CA THR A 164 -13.94 -7.10 5.34
C THR A 164 -14.70 -5.81 5.05
N LYS A 165 -15.72 -5.55 5.88
CA LYS A 165 -16.55 -4.35 5.79
C LYS A 165 -15.87 -3.18 6.47
N TYR A 166 -15.81 -2.06 5.77
CA TYR A 166 -15.33 -0.79 6.30
C TYR A 166 -16.39 0.28 6.04
N PRO A 167 -17.21 0.62 7.05
CA PRO A 167 -18.28 1.59 6.87
C PRO A 167 -17.72 2.99 6.63
N ALA A 168 -18.18 3.63 5.56
CA ALA A 168 -18.01 5.06 5.32
C ALA A 168 -18.99 5.88 6.17
N GLU A 169 -18.89 7.19 6.12
CA GLU A 169 -19.89 8.10 6.68
C GLU A 169 -21.29 7.73 6.12
N GLY A 170 -22.24 7.49 7.02
CA GLY A 170 -23.60 7.05 6.64
C GLY A 170 -23.84 5.54 6.63
N ASN A 171 -22.92 4.74 7.19
CA ASN A 171 -22.99 3.26 7.28
C ASN A 171 -23.06 2.52 5.93
N VAL A 172 -22.62 3.15 4.87
CA VAL A 172 -22.44 2.50 3.57
C VAL A 172 -21.05 1.83 3.55
N ASP A 173 -20.99 0.58 3.08
CA ASP A 173 -19.72 -0.13 2.98
C ASP A 173 -18.86 0.46 1.86
N MET A 174 -17.57 0.70 2.14
CA MET A 174 -16.60 1.19 1.15
C MET A 174 -16.09 0.02 0.30
N THR A 175 -16.17 0.16 -1.01
CA THR A 175 -15.57 -0.82 -1.91
C THR A 175 -14.04 -0.81 -1.79
N LEU A 176 -13.40 -1.93 -2.10
CA LEU A 176 -11.93 -2.00 -2.13
C LEU A 176 -11.31 -0.96 -3.09
N TYR A 177 -12.01 -0.70 -4.20
CA TYR A 177 -11.60 0.34 -5.17
C TYR A 177 -11.63 1.74 -4.55
N ASP A 178 -12.70 2.08 -3.81
CA ASP A 178 -12.81 3.39 -3.16
C ASP A 178 -11.76 3.56 -2.07
N ARG A 179 -11.50 2.50 -1.28
CA ARG A 179 -10.45 2.50 -0.25
C ARG A 179 -9.07 2.76 -0.85
N LYS A 180 -8.74 2.11 -1.97
CA LYS A 180 -7.46 2.34 -2.68
C LYS A 180 -7.36 3.75 -3.27
N ASN A 181 -8.47 4.29 -3.79
CA ASN A 181 -8.48 5.67 -4.28
C ASN A 181 -8.32 6.68 -3.14
N GLU A 182 -8.91 6.41 -1.97
CA GLU A 182 -8.77 7.29 -0.79
C GLU A 182 -7.30 7.41 -0.37
N PHE A 183 -6.54 6.31 -0.35
CA PHE A 183 -5.11 6.34 -0.03
C PHE A 183 -4.34 7.35 -0.87
N ASN A 184 -4.58 7.34 -2.19
CA ASN A 184 -3.91 8.25 -3.12
C ASN A 184 -4.41 9.69 -3.03
N ASN A 185 -5.74 9.86 -2.96
CA ASN A 185 -6.37 11.18 -2.98
C ASN A 185 -6.11 11.99 -1.71
N GLN A 186 -6.03 11.31 -0.56
CA GLN A 186 -5.77 11.94 0.73
C GLN A 186 -4.28 11.92 1.10
N ASN A 187 -3.42 11.37 0.24
CA ASN A 187 -1.98 11.26 0.48
C ASN A 187 -1.68 10.62 1.85
N LEU A 188 -2.22 9.43 2.08
CA LEU A 188 -2.15 8.74 3.38
C LEU A 188 -0.81 8.04 3.63
N SER A 189 0.12 8.04 2.67
CA SER A 189 1.45 7.46 2.87
C SER A 189 2.22 8.21 3.95
N LEU A 190 2.81 7.46 4.88
CA LEU A 190 3.70 7.97 5.93
C LEU A 190 5.17 7.68 5.63
N CYS A 191 5.46 7.02 4.52
CA CYS A 191 6.81 6.68 4.08
C CYS A 191 7.06 7.19 2.66
N GLU A 192 8.31 7.46 2.33
CA GLU A 192 8.73 7.76 0.97
C GLU A 192 8.39 6.62 0.00
N SER A 193 8.34 6.91 -1.30
CA SER A 193 7.90 5.97 -2.34
C SER A 193 8.67 4.65 -2.41
N LYS A 194 9.92 4.64 -1.98
CA LYS A 194 10.80 3.45 -1.98
C LYS A 194 10.95 2.80 -0.60
N CYS A 195 10.16 3.25 0.36
CA CYS A 195 10.16 2.75 1.73
C CYS A 195 8.91 1.91 1.99
N GLU A 196 9.06 0.93 2.86
CA GLU A 196 7.98 0.08 3.36
C GLU A 196 7.54 0.57 4.74
N PHE A 197 6.24 0.79 4.91
CA PHE A 197 5.70 1.13 6.22
C PHE A 197 5.73 -0.10 7.14
N LYS A 198 6.39 0.01 8.29
CA LYS A 198 6.51 -1.08 9.27
C LYS A 198 5.55 -0.94 10.44
N GLY A 199 5.11 0.26 10.72
CA GLY A 199 4.19 0.50 11.83
C GLY A 199 4.23 1.92 12.36
N TYR A 200 3.48 2.13 13.42
CA TYR A 200 3.39 3.40 14.11
C TYR A 200 3.63 3.21 15.61
N ASN A 201 4.58 3.95 16.15
CA ASN A 201 4.86 3.98 17.58
C ASN A 201 4.08 5.12 18.23
N SER A 202 2.99 4.79 18.91
CA SER A 202 2.12 5.76 19.56
C SER A 202 2.77 6.45 20.77
N SER A 203 3.73 5.81 21.42
CA SER A 203 4.38 6.37 22.61
C SER A 203 5.24 7.61 22.31
N ASN A 204 5.78 7.69 21.09
CA ASN A 204 6.59 8.83 20.62
C ASN A 204 6.04 9.50 19.35
N SER A 205 4.83 9.10 18.90
CA SER A 205 4.16 9.62 17.71
C SER A 205 5.03 9.57 16.45
N ARG A 206 5.60 8.39 16.15
CA ARG A 206 6.46 8.19 14.98
C ARG A 206 5.98 7.06 14.08
N ALA A 207 5.98 7.32 12.79
CA ALA A 207 5.89 6.29 11.77
C ALA A 207 7.26 5.65 11.55
N ILE A 208 7.28 4.34 11.41
CA ILE A 208 8.50 3.54 11.20
C ILE A 208 8.49 3.08 9.75
N CYS A 209 9.53 3.45 8.99
CA CYS A 209 9.68 3.15 7.58
C CYS A 209 11.00 2.45 7.31
N ASP A 210 10.94 1.31 6.62
CA ASP A 210 12.11 0.57 6.13
C ASP A 210 12.46 1.06 4.72
N CYS A 211 13.60 1.66 4.54
CA CYS A 211 14.03 2.30 3.32
C CYS A 211 15.29 1.67 2.74
N ASN A 212 15.40 1.67 1.42
CA ASN A 212 16.67 1.35 0.78
C ASN A 212 17.67 2.47 1.03
N ILE A 213 18.93 2.11 1.22
CA ILE A 213 19.99 3.09 1.42
C ILE A 213 20.15 3.95 0.17
N LYS A 214 20.27 5.25 0.39
CA LYS A 214 20.59 6.22 -0.65
C LYS A 214 22.09 6.43 -0.65
N SER A 215 22.79 5.73 -1.55
CA SER A 215 24.25 5.82 -1.68
C SER A 215 24.70 7.14 -2.30
N ASP A 216 23.83 7.77 -3.10
CA ASP A 216 24.06 9.07 -3.73
C ASP A 216 23.02 10.07 -3.27
N MET A 217 23.46 11.27 -2.87
CA MET A 217 22.54 12.39 -2.61
C MET A 217 22.05 12.97 -3.95
N THR A 218 21.22 12.20 -4.64
CA THR A 218 20.58 12.64 -5.88
C THR A 218 19.07 12.58 -5.68
N PHE A 219 18.46 13.76 -5.63
CA PHE A 219 17.01 13.87 -5.68
C PHE A 219 16.55 13.42 -7.08
N SER A 220 15.84 12.32 -7.19
CA SER A 220 15.30 11.83 -8.44
C SER A 220 13.82 12.14 -8.56
N GLU A 221 13.35 12.41 -9.79
CA GLU A 221 11.91 12.60 -10.10
C GLU A 221 11.07 11.37 -9.70
N ASP A 222 11.70 10.19 -9.68
CA ASP A 222 11.09 8.95 -9.24
C ASP A 222 10.74 8.94 -7.75
N ASP A 223 11.42 9.74 -6.93
CA ASP A 223 11.12 9.88 -5.50
C ASP A 223 9.82 10.66 -5.28
N ILE A 224 9.40 11.47 -6.27
CA ILE A 224 8.14 12.22 -6.29
C ILE A 224 7.02 11.43 -6.99
N ASN A 225 7.37 10.36 -7.73
CA ASN A 225 6.41 9.69 -8.57
C ASN A 225 5.46 8.80 -7.76
N LYS A 226 4.23 9.31 -7.55
CA LYS A 226 3.11 8.56 -6.96
C LYS A 226 2.78 7.27 -7.71
N GLY A 227 3.25 7.11 -8.95
CA GLY A 227 2.96 5.97 -9.81
C GLY A 227 3.46 4.63 -9.27
N SER A 228 4.57 4.60 -8.53
CA SER A 228 5.12 3.36 -7.99
C SER A 228 4.30 2.83 -6.80
N LEU A 229 3.78 3.71 -5.95
CA LEU A 229 2.83 3.36 -4.87
C LEU A 229 1.48 2.93 -5.46
N ILE A 230 1.02 3.63 -6.51
CA ILE A 230 -0.21 3.30 -7.22
C ILE A 230 -0.12 1.92 -7.88
N SER A 231 1.04 1.53 -8.44
CA SER A 231 1.21 0.22 -9.07
C SER A 231 1.15 -0.95 -8.06
N GLN A 232 1.61 -0.74 -6.83
CA GLN A 232 1.47 -1.74 -5.76
C GLN A 232 0.01 -1.87 -5.29
N ILE A 233 -0.76 -0.79 -5.36
CA ILE A 233 -2.17 -0.76 -4.96
C ILE A 233 -3.11 -1.06 -6.15
N GLN A 234 -2.71 -0.79 -7.38
CA GLN A 234 -3.46 -1.13 -8.59
C GLN A 234 -3.36 -2.63 -8.93
N SER A 235 -3.89 -3.49 -8.08
CA SER A 235 -4.18 -4.84 -8.53
C SER A 235 -5.45 -4.81 -9.39
N GLU A 236 -5.30 -5.32 -10.60
CA GLU A 236 -6.31 -5.81 -11.54
C GLU A 236 -7.71 -5.16 -11.47
N LYS A 237 -8.08 -4.45 -12.52
CA LYS A 237 -9.47 -4.19 -12.88
C LYS A 237 -10.21 -5.53 -13.03
N SER A 238 -10.66 -6.09 -11.91
CA SER A 238 -11.65 -7.15 -11.94
C SER A 238 -12.98 -6.52 -12.35
N SER A 239 -13.33 -6.63 -13.61
CA SER A 239 -14.59 -6.14 -14.18
C SER A 239 -15.78 -7.05 -13.86
N SER A 240 -15.65 -8.03 -12.97
CA SER A 240 -16.73 -8.94 -12.61
C SER A 240 -16.94 -8.99 -11.10
N ASN A 241 -18.21 -8.95 -10.67
CA ASN A 241 -18.64 -9.16 -9.28
C ASN A 241 -18.33 -10.59 -8.74
N LEU A 242 -17.47 -11.34 -9.41
CA LEU A 242 -17.03 -12.67 -8.97
C LEU A 242 -16.13 -12.62 -7.73
N GLY A 243 -15.57 -11.46 -7.37
CA GLY A 243 -14.87 -11.26 -6.09
C GLY A 243 -15.72 -11.65 -4.88
N ILE A 244 -17.03 -11.39 -4.93
CA ILE A 244 -17.98 -11.75 -3.86
C ILE A 244 -17.99 -13.26 -3.58
N THR A 245 -17.71 -14.11 -4.58
CA THR A 245 -17.66 -15.56 -4.38
C THR A 245 -16.48 -16.01 -3.51
N LYS A 246 -15.42 -15.20 -3.43
CA LYS A 246 -14.27 -15.44 -2.54
C LYS A 246 -14.64 -15.25 -1.07
N CYS A 247 -15.69 -14.47 -0.79
CA CYS A 247 -16.18 -14.16 0.55
C CYS A 247 -17.16 -15.21 1.11
N GLY A 248 -17.17 -16.43 0.59
CA GLY A 248 -18.05 -17.52 1.01
C GLY A 248 -18.02 -17.80 2.52
N ASN A 249 -16.85 -17.68 3.14
CA ASN A 249 -16.69 -17.85 4.60
C ASN A 249 -17.42 -16.76 5.41
N VAL A 250 -17.47 -15.54 4.88
CA VAL A 250 -18.20 -14.40 5.51
C VAL A 250 -19.70 -14.59 5.32
N LEU A 251 -20.13 -15.04 4.14
CA LEU A 251 -21.54 -15.32 3.84
C LEU A 251 -22.09 -16.49 4.66
N SER A 252 -21.24 -17.46 5.02
CA SER A 252 -21.62 -18.61 5.84
C SER A 252 -21.50 -18.38 7.34
N SER A 253 -21.01 -17.24 7.80
CA SER A 253 -20.95 -16.92 9.23
C SER A 253 -22.36 -16.75 9.81
N GLY A 254 -22.69 -17.51 10.86
CA GLY A 254 -24.05 -17.62 11.40
C GLY A 254 -24.65 -16.30 11.90
N GLU A 255 -23.86 -15.31 12.25
CA GLU A 255 -24.34 -13.99 12.69
C GLU A 255 -24.85 -13.13 11.53
N GLN A 256 -24.19 -13.18 10.38
CA GLN A 256 -24.60 -12.39 9.21
C GLN A 256 -25.83 -13.01 8.52
N ILE A 257 -25.95 -14.33 8.53
CA ILE A 257 -27.14 -15.03 8.01
C ILE A 257 -28.38 -14.63 8.83
N LYS A 258 -28.27 -14.55 10.17
CA LYS A 258 -29.40 -14.21 11.05
C LYS A 258 -29.99 -12.81 10.83
N SER A 259 -29.19 -11.87 10.38
CA SER A 259 -29.61 -10.48 10.13
C SER A 259 -30.00 -10.18 8.68
N ASN A 260 -29.78 -11.12 7.76
CA ASN A 260 -29.98 -10.89 6.34
C ASN A 260 -31.35 -11.33 5.85
N GLY A 261 -32.33 -10.40 5.85
CA GLY A 261 -33.68 -10.67 5.33
C GLY A 261 -33.72 -11.14 3.87
N GLY A 262 -32.77 -10.70 3.04
CA GLY A 262 -32.63 -11.15 1.65
C GLY A 262 -32.27 -12.63 1.52
N PHE A 263 -31.47 -13.17 2.45
CA PHE A 263 -31.15 -14.59 2.51
C PHE A 263 -32.41 -15.44 2.73
N TYR A 264 -33.26 -15.04 3.68
CA TYR A 264 -34.49 -15.77 3.97
C TYR A 264 -35.49 -15.70 2.82
N SER A 265 -35.57 -14.57 2.15
CA SER A 265 -36.41 -14.41 0.94
C SER A 265 -35.94 -15.33 -0.20
N LEU A 266 -34.66 -15.41 -0.44
CA LEU A 266 -34.08 -16.31 -1.44
C LEU A 266 -34.32 -17.78 -1.08
N LEU A 267 -34.10 -18.15 0.17
CA LEU A 267 -34.35 -19.49 0.68
C LEU A 267 -35.84 -19.91 0.47
N LEU A 268 -36.75 -19.01 0.75
CA LEU A 268 -38.22 -19.25 0.56
C LEU A 268 -38.51 -19.46 -0.92
N ILE A 269 -37.97 -18.66 -1.82
CA ILE A 269 -38.15 -18.83 -3.28
C ILE A 269 -37.61 -20.20 -3.71
N ILE A 270 -36.42 -20.60 -3.24
CA ILE A 270 -35.85 -21.92 -3.60
C ILE A 270 -36.75 -23.05 -3.09
N ILE A 271 -37.27 -22.97 -1.86
CA ILE A 271 -38.20 -23.99 -1.30
C ILE A 271 -39.47 -24.07 -2.15
N VAL A 272 -40.08 -22.93 -2.49
CA VAL A 272 -41.27 -22.89 -3.35
C VAL A 272 -40.97 -23.52 -4.71
N PHE A 273 -39.82 -23.18 -5.31
CA PHE A 273 -39.39 -23.76 -6.58
C PHE A 273 -39.26 -25.30 -6.51
N ILE A 274 -38.61 -25.81 -5.47
CA ILE A 274 -38.48 -27.26 -5.24
C ILE A 274 -39.85 -27.93 -5.12
N ILE A 275 -40.78 -27.34 -4.34
CA ILE A 275 -42.12 -27.87 -4.18
C ILE A 275 -42.86 -27.92 -5.54
N VAL A 276 -42.82 -26.84 -6.30
CA VAL A 276 -43.44 -26.77 -7.64
C VAL A 276 -42.83 -27.79 -8.58
N PHE A 277 -41.49 -27.94 -8.55
CA PHE A 277 -40.79 -28.93 -9.37
C PHE A 277 -41.20 -30.36 -9.00
N ILE A 278 -41.31 -30.71 -7.72
CA ILE A 278 -41.78 -32.02 -7.25
C ILE A 278 -43.21 -32.27 -7.73
N LEU A 279 -44.10 -31.29 -7.55
CA LEU A 279 -45.51 -31.40 -8.01
C LEU A 279 -45.59 -31.56 -9.54
N PHE A 280 -44.73 -30.82 -10.28
CA PHE A 280 -44.65 -30.99 -11.74
C PHE A 280 -44.16 -32.38 -12.13
N CYS A 281 -43.12 -32.92 -11.48
CA CYS A 281 -42.63 -34.27 -11.73
C CYS A 281 -43.71 -35.33 -11.45
N ILE A 282 -44.45 -35.18 -10.36
CA ILE A 282 -45.51 -36.20 -10.00
C ILE A 282 -46.74 -36.08 -10.93
N LYS A 283 -47.34 -34.88 -11.04
CA LYS A 283 -48.54 -34.66 -11.84
C LYS A 283 -48.24 -34.55 -13.34
N GLY A 284 -47.17 -33.91 -13.71
CA GLY A 284 -46.77 -33.71 -15.10
C GLY A 284 -46.45 -35.02 -15.81
N LYS A 285 -45.78 -35.96 -15.11
CA LYS A 285 -45.49 -37.29 -15.64
C LYS A 285 -46.79 -38.04 -15.91
N SER A 286 -47.73 -38.09 -14.97
CA SER A 286 -49.01 -38.76 -15.11
C SER A 286 -49.86 -38.15 -16.27
N MET A 287 -49.94 -36.82 -16.34
CA MET A 287 -50.63 -36.14 -17.43
C MET A 287 -49.96 -36.36 -18.81
N LEU A 288 -48.65 -36.46 -18.85
CA LEU A 288 -47.92 -36.72 -20.08
C LEU A 288 -48.14 -38.14 -20.58
N GLU A 289 -48.08 -39.12 -19.66
CA GLU A 289 -48.41 -40.52 -19.97
C GLU A 289 -49.82 -40.66 -20.53
N GLN A 290 -50.83 -40.04 -19.85
CA GLN A 290 -52.22 -40.05 -20.35
C GLN A 290 -52.35 -39.42 -21.76
N LYS A 291 -51.65 -38.29 -22.01
CA LYS A 291 -51.71 -37.68 -23.35
C LYS A 291 -51.01 -38.51 -24.41
N ILE A 292 -49.89 -39.16 -24.06
CA ILE A 292 -49.19 -40.05 -24.96
C ILE A 292 -50.07 -41.24 -25.33
N ASP A 293 -50.70 -41.85 -24.33
CA ASP A 293 -51.63 -42.98 -24.53
C ASP A 293 -52.82 -42.56 -25.40
N ASP A 294 -53.41 -41.40 -25.17
CA ASP A 294 -54.51 -40.87 -25.96
C ASP A 294 -54.11 -40.60 -27.43
N VAL A 295 -52.90 -40.08 -27.65
CA VAL A 295 -52.37 -39.87 -29.01
C VAL A 295 -52.08 -41.20 -29.73
N ILE A 296 -51.51 -42.17 -29.02
CA ILE A 296 -51.25 -43.51 -29.53
C ILE A 296 -52.55 -44.18 -29.91
N TYR A 297 -53.54 -44.16 -29.00
CA TYR A 297 -54.85 -44.76 -29.25
C TYR A 297 -55.55 -44.14 -30.47
N LYS A 298 -55.57 -42.82 -30.59
CA LYS A 298 -56.12 -42.11 -31.75
C LYS A 298 -55.40 -42.44 -33.06
N LYS A 299 -54.12 -42.74 -32.99
CA LYS A 299 -53.35 -43.12 -34.20
C LYS A 299 -53.67 -44.55 -34.64
N PHE A 300 -53.81 -45.48 -33.70
CA PHE A 300 -54.23 -46.87 -33.99
C PHE A 300 -55.64 -46.92 -34.54
N ASP A 301 -56.61 -46.24 -33.91
CA ASP A 301 -58.01 -46.19 -34.38
C ASP A 301 -58.11 -45.60 -35.81
N ARG A 302 -57.26 -44.62 -36.15
CA ARG A 302 -57.22 -44.02 -37.47
C ARG A 302 -56.62 -45.00 -38.55
N ASN A 303 -55.64 -45.79 -38.14
CA ASN A 303 -55.06 -46.79 -39.04
C ASN A 303 -56.01 -47.94 -39.25
N GLU A 304 -56.69 -48.46 -38.26
CA GLU A 304 -57.69 -49.52 -38.37
C GLU A 304 -58.87 -49.08 -39.26
N LYS A 305 -59.29 -47.83 -39.15
CA LYS A 305 -60.31 -47.26 -40.03
C LYS A 305 -59.84 -47.18 -41.51
N LYS A 306 -58.56 -46.82 -41.71
CA LYS A 306 -58.02 -46.80 -43.09
C LYS A 306 -57.88 -48.21 -43.72
N GLU A 307 -57.50 -49.19 -42.90
CA GLU A 307 -57.42 -50.57 -43.35
C GLU A 307 -58.77 -51.15 -43.70
N LYS A 308 -59.80 -50.90 -42.90
CA LYS A 308 -61.16 -51.29 -43.14
C LYS A 308 -61.75 -50.63 -44.38
N VAL A 309 -61.38 -49.42 -44.74
CA VAL A 309 -61.78 -48.74 -45.98
C VAL A 309 -61.02 -49.31 -47.17
N LYS A 310 -59.74 -49.64 -47.02
CA LYS A 310 -58.95 -50.24 -48.12
C LYS A 310 -59.46 -51.63 -48.47
N ASN A 311 -59.72 -52.51 -47.51
CA ASN A 311 -60.24 -53.84 -47.73
C ASN A 311 -61.67 -53.83 -48.31
N LYS A 312 -62.42 -52.75 -48.13
CA LYS A 312 -63.76 -52.64 -48.73
C LYS A 312 -63.70 -52.20 -50.19
N ASN A 313 -62.65 -51.52 -50.63
CA ASN A 313 -62.48 -51.11 -52.01
C ASN A 313 -61.80 -52.19 -52.88
N ASP A 314 -61.20 -53.23 -52.25
CA ASP A 314 -60.58 -54.36 -52.98
C ASP A 314 -61.52 -55.55 -53.26
N ILE A 315 -62.84 -55.37 -52.88
CA ILE A 315 -63.89 -56.42 -53.06
C ILE A 315 -64.92 -56.03 -54.13
N TYR A 316 -64.71 -54.94 -54.90
CA TYR A 316 -65.58 -54.60 -56.05
C TYR A 316 -64.82 -54.65 -57.38
#